data_8b4fd91b5ac7ece60f682cdc0b849f6f
#
_entry.id   8b4fd91b5ac7ece60f682cdc0b849f6f
#
_cell.length_a   1.000
_cell.length_b   1.000
_cell.length_c   1.000
_cell.angle_alpha   90.00
_cell.angle_beta   90.00
_cell.angle_gamma   90.00
#
_symmetry.space_group_name_H-M   'P 1'
#
loop_
_entity.id
_entity.type
_entity.pdbx_description
1 polymer ?
#
loop_
_entity_poly.entity_id
_entity_poly.type
_entity_poly.pdbx_seq_one_letter_code
_entity_poly.pdbx_strand_id
1 'polypeptide(L)'
;MTYRLAVLAGLPLLALAQPAAAQSVSTSSYRTTLEYAGCVLTADPANSRALLASVPESPESAALVTKLAVTPGCTAKVNDKALRGAIAERVYLATYAAAPAEATGSAAPFAGSGVAALANWDVTRCVATRDPVGADMLVRSEVGSGAQKDAIKRISPVIGACVPAGVQIGFDREKMRGLVAEGLLAVRAGGAQ
;
A
#
# COMPACT_ATOMS: atom_id res chain seq x y z
N MET A 1 -61.01 50.18 -11.63
CA MET A 1 -60.66 48.77 -11.35
C MET A 1 -59.33 48.51 -11.97
N THR A 2 -58.24 48.60 -11.19
CA THR A 2 -56.84 48.47 -11.67
C THR A 2 -56.23 47.21 -11.03
N TYR A 3 -56.04 46.17 -11.84
CA TYR A 3 -55.37 44.90 -11.44
C TYR A 3 -53.84 45.10 -11.49
N ARG A 4 -53.18 44.92 -10.30
CA ARG A 4 -51.73 44.85 -10.21
C ARG A 4 -51.31 43.38 -10.35
N LEU A 5 -50.57 43.08 -11.39
CA LEU A 5 -49.89 41.80 -11.57
C LEU A 5 -48.60 41.79 -10.75
N ALA A 6 -48.50 40.88 -9.76
CA ALA A 6 -47.27 40.61 -9.03
C ALA A 6 -46.47 39.54 -9.80
N VAL A 7 -45.28 39.93 -10.25
CA VAL A 7 -44.30 39.01 -10.86
C VAL A 7 -43.45 38.37 -9.76
N LEU A 8 -43.62 37.07 -9.54
CA LEU A 8 -42.77 36.28 -8.67
C LEU A 8 -41.53 35.86 -9.45
N ALA A 9 -40.40 36.47 -9.15
CA ALA A 9 -39.07 36.04 -9.64
C ALA A 9 -38.61 34.80 -8.91
N GLY A 10 -38.64 33.65 -9.59
CA GLY A 10 -38.06 32.40 -9.12
C GLY A 10 -36.53 32.44 -9.26
N LEU A 11 -35.83 32.36 -8.13
CA LEU A 11 -34.38 32.17 -8.10
C LEU A 11 -34.04 30.69 -8.37
N PRO A 12 -33.15 30.39 -9.32
CA PRO A 12 -32.66 29.03 -9.51
C PRO A 12 -31.68 28.67 -8.40
N LEU A 13 -31.99 27.63 -7.62
CA LEU A 13 -31.02 26.98 -6.72
C LEU A 13 -29.95 26.28 -7.57
N LEU A 14 -28.78 26.87 -7.66
CA LEU A 14 -27.57 26.20 -8.12
C LEU A 14 -27.13 25.17 -7.05
N ALA A 15 -27.46 23.92 -7.28
CA ALA A 15 -26.90 22.80 -6.53
C ALA A 15 -25.42 22.69 -6.86
N LEU A 16 -24.55 23.16 -5.96
CA LEU A 16 -23.11 22.92 -6.01
C LEU A 16 -22.87 21.44 -5.76
N ALA A 17 -22.61 20.67 -6.82
CA ALA A 17 -22.10 19.32 -6.70
C ALA A 17 -20.71 19.38 -6.03
N GLN A 18 -20.64 19.02 -4.75
CA GLN A 18 -19.37 18.86 -4.07
C GLN A 18 -18.63 17.64 -4.70
N PRO A 19 -17.37 17.82 -5.13
CA PRO A 19 -16.58 16.68 -5.56
C PRO A 19 -16.46 15.72 -4.37
N ALA A 20 -16.80 14.45 -4.56
CA ALA A 20 -16.55 13.40 -3.59
C ALA A 20 -15.05 13.40 -3.28
N ALA A 21 -14.66 13.92 -2.13
CA ALA A 21 -13.30 13.87 -1.65
C ALA A 21 -12.93 12.39 -1.55
N ALA A 22 -12.01 11.94 -2.40
CA ALA A 22 -11.38 10.65 -2.26
C ALA A 22 -10.80 10.60 -0.84
N GLN A 23 -11.37 9.74 0.01
CA GLN A 23 -10.90 9.58 1.37
C GLN A 23 -9.51 8.94 1.31
N SER A 24 -8.48 9.78 1.31
CA SER A 24 -7.12 9.33 1.54
C SER A 24 -7.08 8.70 2.93
N VAL A 25 -6.69 7.45 3.02
CA VAL A 25 -6.42 6.78 4.30
C VAL A 25 -5.41 7.66 5.03
N SER A 26 -5.76 8.16 6.21
CA SER A 26 -4.91 9.11 6.91
C SER A 26 -3.67 8.41 7.48
N THR A 27 -2.57 9.14 7.60
CA THR A 27 -1.30 8.66 8.21
C THR A 27 -1.53 8.01 9.59
N SER A 28 -2.49 8.50 10.36
CA SER A 28 -2.92 7.89 11.62
C SER A 28 -3.55 6.51 11.41
N SER A 29 -4.31 6.31 10.34
CA SER A 29 -4.96 5.03 10.02
C SER A 29 -3.94 3.93 9.68
N TYR A 30 -2.88 4.24 8.92
CA TYR A 30 -1.84 3.24 8.62
C TYR A 30 -1.01 2.88 9.85
N ARG A 31 -0.69 3.86 10.71
CA ARG A 31 -0.01 3.59 11.99
C ARG A 31 -0.84 2.65 12.86
N THR A 32 -2.14 2.88 12.98
CA THR A 32 -3.06 1.99 13.69
C THR A 32 -3.09 0.60 13.07
N THR A 33 -3.06 0.51 11.73
CA THR A 33 -3.00 -0.79 11.03
C THR A 33 -1.68 -1.51 11.29
N LEU A 34 -0.55 -0.80 11.39
CA LEU A 34 0.75 -1.38 11.78
C LEU A 34 0.77 -1.89 13.21
N GLU A 35 0.17 -1.17 14.15
CA GLU A 35 0.03 -1.61 15.54
C GLU A 35 -0.83 -2.88 15.61
N TYR A 36 -1.95 -2.89 14.93
CA TYR A 36 -2.81 -4.05 14.81
C TYR A 36 -2.11 -5.24 14.18
N ALA A 37 -1.33 -5.04 13.10
CA ALA A 37 -0.55 -6.08 12.46
C ALA A 37 0.47 -6.73 13.43
N GLY A 38 1.06 -5.93 14.32
CA GLY A 38 1.94 -6.45 15.38
C GLY A 38 1.19 -7.36 16.37
N CYS A 39 -0.03 -6.99 16.76
CA CYS A 39 -0.89 -7.83 17.59
C CYS A 39 -1.25 -9.14 16.88
N VAL A 40 -1.70 -9.04 15.63
CA VAL A 40 -2.10 -10.20 14.81
C VAL A 40 -0.95 -11.19 14.61
N LEU A 41 0.25 -10.71 14.35
CA LEU A 41 1.44 -11.55 14.22
C LEU A 41 1.75 -12.36 15.48
N THR A 42 1.43 -11.82 16.66
CA THR A 42 1.60 -12.50 17.93
C THR A 42 0.44 -13.46 18.21
N ALA A 43 -0.79 -13.05 17.95
CA ALA A 43 -2.00 -13.81 18.26
C ALA A 43 -2.29 -14.94 17.26
N ASP A 44 -2.01 -14.71 15.96
CA ASP A 44 -2.26 -15.70 14.89
C ASP A 44 -1.10 -15.71 13.86
N PRO A 45 0.08 -16.19 14.27
CA PRO A 45 1.26 -16.24 13.39
C PRO A 45 1.09 -17.20 12.22
N ALA A 46 0.26 -18.22 12.35
CA ALA A 46 0.04 -19.22 11.31
C ALA A 46 -0.72 -18.61 10.11
N ASN A 47 -1.87 -17.97 10.35
CA ASN A 47 -2.62 -17.31 9.29
C ASN A 47 -1.89 -16.08 8.74
N SER A 48 -1.11 -15.37 9.56
CA SER A 48 -0.26 -14.27 9.08
C SER A 48 0.80 -14.74 8.07
N ARG A 49 1.46 -15.86 8.33
CA ARG A 49 2.39 -16.48 7.37
C ARG A 49 1.66 -17.00 6.13
N ALA A 50 0.51 -17.66 6.30
CA ALA A 50 -0.30 -18.13 5.18
C ALA A 50 -0.74 -16.98 4.29
N LEU A 51 -1.13 -15.83 4.87
CA LEU A 51 -1.48 -14.63 4.11
C LEU A 51 -0.32 -14.16 3.23
N LEU A 52 0.89 -14.05 3.77
CA LEU A 52 2.06 -13.62 2.99
C LEU A 52 2.50 -14.65 1.94
N ALA A 53 2.24 -15.93 2.16
CA ALA A 53 2.51 -17.00 1.20
C ALA A 53 1.44 -17.11 0.10
N SER A 54 0.22 -16.62 0.33
CA SER A 54 -0.85 -16.65 -0.67
C SER A 54 -0.58 -15.67 -1.82
N VAL A 55 -1.13 -15.96 -3.00
CA VAL A 55 -1.08 -15.02 -4.12
C VAL A 55 -1.84 -13.74 -3.76
N PRO A 56 -1.24 -12.55 -3.89
CA PRO A 56 -1.96 -11.29 -3.67
C PRO A 56 -3.23 -11.21 -4.54
N GLU A 57 -4.26 -10.54 -4.04
CA GLU A 57 -5.56 -10.37 -4.72
C GLU A 57 -6.32 -11.68 -5.02
N SER A 58 -5.83 -12.83 -4.55
CA SER A 58 -6.55 -14.10 -4.70
C SER A 58 -7.72 -14.20 -3.70
N PRO A 59 -8.73 -15.06 -3.97
CA PRO A 59 -9.80 -15.34 -3.00
C PRO A 59 -9.28 -15.86 -1.66
N GLU A 60 -8.21 -16.66 -1.68
CA GLU A 60 -7.53 -17.15 -0.48
C GLU A 60 -6.95 -15.99 0.35
N SER A 61 -6.21 -15.09 -0.31
CA SER A 61 -5.66 -13.89 0.33
C SER A 61 -6.78 -13.04 0.95
N ALA A 62 -7.87 -12.82 0.23
CA ALA A 62 -9.02 -12.05 0.73
C ALA A 62 -9.67 -12.70 1.95
N ALA A 63 -9.84 -14.02 1.94
CA ALA A 63 -10.38 -14.76 3.08
C ALA A 63 -9.48 -14.68 4.32
N LEU A 64 -8.15 -14.77 4.13
CA LEU A 64 -7.17 -14.63 5.21
C LEU A 64 -7.17 -13.20 5.78
N VAL A 65 -7.23 -12.17 4.94
CA VAL A 65 -7.36 -10.78 5.39
C VAL A 65 -8.61 -10.60 6.24
N THR A 66 -9.77 -11.08 5.75
CA THR A 66 -11.04 -11.00 6.49
C THR A 66 -10.95 -11.69 7.86
N LYS A 67 -10.34 -12.87 7.91
CA LYS A 67 -10.14 -13.62 9.15
C LYS A 67 -9.22 -12.87 10.12
N LEU A 68 -8.10 -12.35 9.63
CA LEU A 68 -7.11 -11.65 10.45
C LEU A 68 -7.60 -10.28 10.93
N ALA A 69 -8.48 -9.60 10.18
CA ALA A 69 -9.06 -8.32 10.55
C ALA A 69 -9.97 -8.37 11.79
N VAL A 70 -10.36 -9.57 12.21
CA VAL A 70 -11.18 -9.82 13.42
C VAL A 70 -10.49 -10.72 14.44
N THR A 71 -9.17 -10.70 14.47
CA THR A 71 -8.38 -11.53 15.40
C THR A 71 -8.76 -11.23 16.85
N PRO A 72 -9.19 -12.24 17.64
CA PRO A 72 -9.54 -12.04 19.04
C PRO A 72 -8.36 -11.46 19.85
N GLY A 73 -8.66 -10.49 20.70
CA GLY A 73 -7.65 -9.82 21.53
C GLY A 73 -6.91 -8.67 20.84
N CYS A 74 -7.04 -8.51 19.51
CA CYS A 74 -6.50 -7.36 18.78
C CYS A 74 -7.63 -6.35 18.53
N THR A 75 -7.53 -5.18 19.19
CA THR A 75 -8.59 -4.17 19.16
C THR A 75 -8.13 -2.92 18.42
N ALA A 76 -8.51 -2.78 17.17
CA ALA A 76 -8.45 -1.52 16.43
C ALA A 76 -9.35 -1.62 15.20
N LYS A 77 -9.87 -0.49 14.75
CA LYS A 77 -10.50 -0.42 13.43
C LYS A 77 -9.40 -0.30 12.37
N VAL A 78 -9.20 -1.36 11.61
CA VAL A 78 -8.15 -1.42 10.60
C VAL A 78 -8.68 -1.24 9.18
N ASN A 79 -7.79 -0.86 8.29
CA ASN A 79 -8.06 -0.86 6.86
C ASN A 79 -7.65 -2.23 6.30
N ASP A 80 -8.64 -3.08 6.01
CA ASP A 80 -8.41 -4.44 5.50
C ASP A 80 -7.50 -4.44 4.26
N LYS A 81 -7.64 -3.45 3.39
CA LYS A 81 -6.82 -3.30 2.18
C LYS A 81 -5.33 -3.00 2.47
N ALA A 82 -5.02 -2.51 3.66
CA ALA A 82 -3.66 -2.20 4.09
C ALA A 82 -3.07 -3.29 5.01
N LEU A 83 -3.91 -4.19 5.55
CA LEU A 83 -3.50 -5.15 6.57
C LEU A 83 -2.40 -6.10 6.09
N ARG A 84 -2.53 -6.65 4.88
CA ARG A 84 -1.51 -7.53 4.29
C ARG A 84 -0.14 -6.84 4.21
N GLY A 85 -0.09 -5.62 3.69
CA GLY A 85 1.13 -4.83 3.59
C GLY A 85 1.71 -4.45 4.97
N ALA A 86 0.86 -4.15 5.95
CA ALA A 86 1.28 -3.86 7.31
C ALA A 86 1.88 -5.09 8.02
N ILE A 87 1.32 -6.28 7.79
CA ILE A 87 1.88 -7.56 8.25
C ILE A 87 3.24 -7.80 7.58
N ALA A 88 3.33 -7.60 6.27
CA ALA A 88 4.58 -7.73 5.53
C ALA A 88 5.67 -6.78 6.08
N GLU A 89 5.34 -5.53 6.36
CA GLU A 89 6.26 -4.56 6.96
C GLU A 89 6.77 -5.01 8.32
N ARG A 90 5.89 -5.47 9.20
CA ARG A 90 6.29 -5.98 10.52
C ARG A 90 7.19 -7.19 10.43
N VAL A 91 6.86 -8.14 9.55
CA VAL A 91 7.70 -9.33 9.32
C VAL A 91 9.05 -8.93 8.74
N TYR A 92 9.07 -8.02 7.76
CA TYR A 92 10.32 -7.52 7.18
C TYR A 92 11.24 -6.91 8.24
N LEU A 93 10.73 -5.99 9.03
CA LEU A 93 11.50 -5.30 10.07
C LEU A 93 11.98 -6.24 11.18
N ALA A 94 11.21 -7.27 11.51
CA ALA A 94 11.61 -8.27 12.50
C ALA A 94 12.66 -9.26 11.95
N THR A 95 12.62 -9.56 10.64
CA THR A 95 13.52 -10.54 10.02
C THR A 95 14.86 -9.93 9.62
N TYR A 96 14.86 -8.69 9.15
CA TYR A 96 16.03 -8.05 8.56
C TYR A 96 16.45 -6.82 9.37
N ALA A 97 17.36 -6.99 10.33
CA ALA A 97 17.90 -5.90 11.14
C ALA A 97 18.75 -4.91 10.31
N ALA A 98 19.56 -5.43 9.38
CA ALA A 98 20.42 -4.64 8.53
C ALA A 98 19.72 -4.24 7.21
N ALA A 99 20.04 -3.04 6.72
CA ALA A 99 19.64 -2.62 5.39
C ALA A 99 20.22 -3.57 4.31
N PRO A 100 19.56 -3.72 3.16
CA PRO A 100 20.12 -4.46 2.03
C PRO A 100 21.32 -3.71 1.43
N ALA A 101 22.14 -4.42 0.68
CA ALA A 101 23.15 -3.80 -0.16
C ALA A 101 22.50 -3.04 -1.34
N GLU A 102 23.20 -2.04 -1.88
CA GLU A 102 22.79 -1.42 -3.15
C GLU A 102 22.76 -2.47 -4.26
N ALA A 103 21.79 -2.33 -5.16
CA ALA A 103 21.76 -3.19 -6.35
C ALA A 103 22.99 -2.93 -7.22
N THR A 104 23.68 -3.99 -7.61
CA THR A 104 24.87 -3.92 -8.47
C THR A 104 24.51 -4.33 -9.90
N GLY A 105 24.97 -3.54 -10.88
CA GLY A 105 24.78 -3.85 -12.30
C GLY A 105 23.54 -3.21 -12.93
N SER A 106 23.45 -3.37 -14.26
CA SER A 106 22.27 -2.95 -15.02
C SER A 106 21.15 -3.98 -14.79
N ALA A 107 20.06 -3.56 -14.17
CA ALA A 107 18.93 -4.44 -13.99
C ALA A 107 18.35 -4.89 -15.35
N ALA A 108 18.20 -6.18 -15.54
CA ALA A 108 17.49 -6.73 -16.69
C ALA A 108 16.07 -6.10 -16.79
N PRO A 109 15.49 -6.05 -18.00
CA PRO A 109 14.11 -5.61 -18.13
C PRO A 109 13.23 -6.42 -17.18
N PHE A 110 12.46 -5.73 -16.34
CA PHE A 110 11.55 -6.40 -15.41
C PHE A 110 10.36 -6.94 -16.20
N ALA A 111 10.19 -8.25 -16.18
CA ALA A 111 8.98 -8.90 -16.68
C ALA A 111 8.05 -9.13 -15.48
N GLY A 112 6.94 -8.39 -15.41
CA GLY A 112 5.89 -8.65 -14.42
C GLY A 112 5.19 -9.98 -14.67
N SER A 113 4.27 -10.34 -13.79
CA SER A 113 3.46 -11.57 -13.89
C SER A 113 2.57 -11.62 -15.15
N GLY A 114 2.34 -10.50 -15.81
CA GLY A 114 1.37 -10.34 -16.89
C GLY A 114 -0.09 -10.32 -16.41
N VAL A 115 -0.32 -10.39 -15.12
CA VAL A 115 -1.65 -10.38 -14.50
C VAL A 115 -1.98 -8.97 -14.03
N ALA A 116 -2.98 -8.32 -14.63
CA ALA A 116 -3.35 -6.93 -14.32
C ALA A 116 -3.65 -6.69 -12.84
N ALA A 117 -4.28 -7.64 -12.15
CA ALA A 117 -4.57 -7.56 -10.72
C ALA A 117 -3.30 -7.51 -9.85
N LEU A 118 -2.17 -8.04 -10.34
CA LEU A 118 -0.89 -8.07 -9.64
C LEU A 118 0.04 -6.91 -10.02
N ALA A 119 -0.40 -5.98 -10.86
CA ALA A 119 0.46 -4.91 -11.39
C ALA A 119 1.15 -4.09 -10.28
N ASN A 120 0.42 -3.73 -9.22
CA ASN A 120 1.00 -2.99 -8.09
C ASN A 120 2.08 -3.81 -7.36
N TRP A 121 1.84 -5.10 -7.17
CA TRP A 121 2.78 -6.03 -6.54
C TRP A 121 4.02 -6.27 -7.41
N ASP A 122 3.83 -6.45 -8.72
CA ASP A 122 4.92 -6.58 -9.68
C ASP A 122 5.82 -5.34 -9.68
N VAL A 123 5.22 -4.14 -9.72
CA VAL A 123 5.97 -2.88 -9.67
C VAL A 123 6.76 -2.75 -8.39
N THR A 124 6.21 -3.11 -7.23
CA THR A 124 6.93 -3.00 -5.95
C THR A 124 8.04 -4.05 -5.81
N ARG A 125 7.89 -5.24 -6.38
CA ARG A 125 8.99 -6.21 -6.52
C ARG A 125 10.12 -5.66 -7.39
N CYS A 126 9.78 -5.07 -8.52
CA CYS A 126 10.75 -4.41 -9.39
C CYS A 126 11.50 -3.29 -8.65
N VAL A 127 10.78 -2.45 -7.90
CA VAL A 127 11.39 -1.39 -7.07
C VAL A 127 12.34 -1.98 -6.03
N ALA A 128 11.91 -3.00 -5.29
CA ALA A 128 12.73 -3.67 -4.29
C ALA A 128 13.97 -4.35 -4.89
N THR A 129 13.91 -4.77 -6.16
CA THR A 129 15.06 -5.34 -6.88
C THR A 129 16.03 -4.26 -7.37
N ARG A 130 15.52 -3.12 -7.86
CA ARG A 130 16.32 -2.07 -8.52
C ARG A 130 16.87 -1.04 -7.55
N ASP A 131 16.14 -0.71 -6.49
CA ASP A 131 16.58 0.18 -5.41
C ASP A 131 16.18 -0.42 -4.05
N PRO A 132 16.82 -1.53 -3.65
CA PRO A 132 16.53 -2.19 -2.38
C PRO A 132 16.78 -1.27 -1.18
N VAL A 133 17.78 -0.40 -1.26
CA VAL A 133 18.11 0.56 -0.19
C VAL A 133 17.02 1.63 -0.08
N GLY A 134 16.56 2.22 -1.18
CA GLY A 134 15.46 3.19 -1.17
C GLY A 134 14.16 2.58 -0.68
N ALA A 135 13.86 1.35 -1.08
CA ALA A 135 12.72 0.58 -0.58
C ALA A 135 12.82 0.33 0.94
N ASP A 136 13.98 -0.07 1.44
CA ASP A 136 14.26 -0.28 2.88
C ASP A 136 14.14 1.03 3.68
N MET A 137 14.68 2.13 3.16
CA MET A 137 14.53 3.46 3.76
C MET A 137 13.05 3.84 3.93
N LEU A 138 12.22 3.56 2.93
CA LEU A 138 10.78 3.80 3.00
C LEU A 138 10.15 3.01 4.16
N VAL A 139 10.44 1.72 4.24
CA VAL A 139 9.84 0.80 5.22
C VAL A 139 10.34 1.08 6.64
N ARG A 140 11.61 1.51 6.81
CA ARG A 140 12.17 1.85 8.14
C ARG A 140 11.83 3.26 8.61
N SER A 141 11.43 4.15 7.71
CA SER A 141 11.08 5.51 8.10
C SER A 141 9.85 5.52 9.01
N GLU A 142 9.73 6.52 9.86
CA GLU A 142 8.49 6.73 10.61
C GLU A 142 7.37 7.19 9.67
N VAL A 143 6.16 6.62 9.86
CA VAL A 143 4.97 6.94 9.04
C VAL A 143 4.65 8.44 9.16
N GLY A 144 4.59 9.12 8.02
CA GLY A 144 4.30 10.56 7.92
C GLY A 144 5.50 11.48 8.12
N SER A 145 6.69 10.93 8.39
CA SER A 145 7.92 11.71 8.63
C SER A 145 8.49 12.35 7.36
N GLY A 146 9.46 13.26 7.54
CA GLY A 146 10.31 13.78 6.48
C GLY A 146 11.09 12.66 5.79
N ALA A 147 11.67 11.74 6.57
CA ALA A 147 12.43 10.60 6.03
C ALA A 147 11.57 9.71 5.11
N GLN A 148 10.28 9.52 5.40
CA GLN A 148 9.37 8.82 4.49
C GLN A 148 9.20 9.57 3.16
N LYS A 149 9.07 10.90 3.20
CA LYS A 149 8.97 11.72 1.98
C LYS A 149 10.23 11.64 1.14
N ASP A 150 11.39 11.66 1.77
CA ASP A 150 12.69 11.56 1.08
C ASP A 150 12.87 10.18 0.45
N ALA A 151 12.51 9.11 1.16
CA ALA A 151 12.52 7.76 0.61
C ALA A 151 11.58 7.61 -0.59
N ILE A 152 10.35 8.13 -0.52
CA ILE A 152 9.42 8.17 -1.65
C ILE A 152 10.00 8.93 -2.83
N LYS A 153 10.63 10.09 -2.59
CA LYS A 153 11.29 10.88 -3.64
C LYS A 153 12.40 10.08 -4.32
N ARG A 154 13.19 9.34 -3.54
CA ARG A 154 14.27 8.48 -4.06
C ARG A 154 13.73 7.39 -4.97
N ILE A 155 12.72 6.63 -4.54
CA ILE A 155 12.18 5.49 -5.31
C ILE A 155 11.26 5.89 -6.48
N SER A 156 10.75 7.13 -6.52
CA SER A 156 9.78 7.57 -7.54
C SER A 156 10.25 7.37 -8.99
N PRO A 157 11.50 7.71 -9.37
CA PRO A 157 12.01 7.44 -10.72
C PRO A 157 12.05 5.93 -11.03
N VAL A 158 12.38 5.11 -10.02
CA VAL A 158 12.45 3.65 -10.16
C VAL A 158 11.05 3.08 -10.36
N ILE A 159 10.04 3.57 -9.63
CA ILE A 159 8.64 3.20 -9.84
C ILE A 159 8.25 3.45 -11.30
N GLY A 160 8.53 4.65 -11.84
CA GLY A 160 8.23 4.97 -13.23
C GLY A 160 8.89 4.00 -14.23
N ALA A 161 10.13 3.59 -13.96
CA ALA A 161 10.85 2.61 -14.79
C ALA A 161 10.35 1.16 -14.61
N CYS A 162 9.62 0.87 -13.55
CA CYS A 162 9.04 -0.45 -13.26
C CYS A 162 7.62 -0.62 -13.77
N VAL A 163 6.93 0.45 -14.19
CA VAL A 163 5.57 0.38 -14.73
C VAL A 163 5.61 -0.04 -16.18
N PRO A 164 5.01 -1.19 -16.57
CA PRO A 164 4.95 -1.60 -17.96
C PRO A 164 4.14 -0.60 -18.79
N ALA A 165 4.47 -0.45 -20.07
CA ALA A 165 3.73 0.42 -20.97
C ALA A 165 2.24 0.04 -21.02
N GLY A 166 1.35 1.01 -20.90
CA GLY A 166 -0.10 0.81 -20.94
C GLY A 166 -0.72 0.27 -19.65
N VAL A 167 0.07 0.00 -18.62
CA VAL A 167 -0.43 -0.45 -17.31
C VAL A 167 -0.69 0.76 -16.42
N GLN A 168 -1.88 0.80 -15.81
CA GLN A 168 -2.19 1.79 -14.78
C GLN A 168 -1.92 1.19 -13.39
N ILE A 169 -1.20 1.94 -12.57
CA ILE A 169 -0.97 1.61 -11.17
C ILE A 169 -1.65 2.65 -10.29
N GLY A 170 -2.21 2.20 -9.16
CA GLY A 170 -2.85 3.07 -8.19
C GLY A 170 -2.21 2.89 -6.81
N PHE A 171 -1.28 3.79 -6.46
CA PHE A 171 -0.75 3.84 -5.11
C PHE A 171 -1.25 5.09 -4.39
N ASP A 172 -1.89 4.90 -3.23
CA ASP A 172 -1.79 5.90 -2.18
C ASP A 172 -0.48 5.67 -1.40
N ARG A 173 -0.01 6.68 -0.68
CA ARG A 173 1.28 6.61 0.03
C ARG A 173 1.37 5.49 1.05
N GLU A 174 0.26 5.10 1.62
CA GLU A 174 0.18 4.11 2.69
C GLU A 174 0.16 2.71 2.12
N LYS A 175 -0.63 2.47 1.08
CA LYS A 175 -0.59 1.21 0.33
C LYS A 175 0.78 0.96 -0.29
N MET A 176 1.40 2.00 -0.87
CA MET A 176 2.74 1.91 -1.44
C MET A 176 3.73 1.35 -0.43
N ARG A 177 3.73 1.86 0.81
CA ARG A 177 4.66 1.43 1.85
C ARG A 177 4.51 -0.07 2.15
N GLY A 178 3.28 -0.54 2.37
CA GLY A 178 2.99 -1.95 2.62
C GLY A 178 3.36 -2.86 1.45
N LEU A 179 3.04 -2.44 0.22
CA LEU A 179 3.40 -3.18 -0.99
C LEU A 179 4.91 -3.23 -1.22
N VAL A 180 5.64 -2.14 -0.92
CA VAL A 180 7.11 -2.12 -0.99
C VAL A 180 7.71 -3.06 0.06
N ALA A 181 7.16 -3.11 1.27
CA ALA A 181 7.58 -4.06 2.29
C ALA A 181 7.39 -5.51 1.85
N GLU A 182 6.28 -5.81 1.18
CA GLU A 182 6.00 -7.12 0.61
C GLU A 182 6.96 -7.46 -0.53
N GLY A 183 7.25 -6.50 -1.41
CA GLY A 183 8.26 -6.63 -2.46
C GLY A 183 9.65 -6.94 -1.90
N LEU A 184 10.07 -6.22 -0.85
CA LEU A 184 11.34 -6.46 -0.14
C LEU A 184 11.41 -7.85 0.48
N LEU A 185 10.33 -8.31 1.14
CA LEU A 185 10.25 -9.67 1.67
C LEU A 185 10.45 -10.70 0.57
N ALA A 186 9.74 -10.56 -0.55
CA ALA A 186 9.82 -11.49 -1.66
C ALA A 186 11.24 -11.55 -2.26
N VAL A 187 11.88 -10.38 -2.47
CA VAL A 187 13.24 -10.30 -3.03
C VAL A 187 14.27 -10.86 -2.07
N ARG A 188 14.19 -10.52 -0.78
CA ARG A 188 15.19 -10.97 0.21
C ARG A 188 15.03 -12.42 0.63
N ALA A 189 13.80 -12.96 0.61
CA ALA A 189 13.54 -14.37 0.89
C ALA A 189 13.92 -15.29 -0.28
N GLY A 190 13.74 -14.81 -1.53
CA GLY A 190 14.01 -15.62 -2.73
C GLY A 190 15.47 -15.66 -3.15
N GLY A 191 16.34 -14.87 -2.54
CA GLY A 191 17.67 -14.59 -3.12
C GLY A 191 17.51 -13.94 -4.50
N ALA A 192 18.36 -13.01 -4.90
CA ALA A 192 18.31 -12.42 -6.23
C ALA A 192 18.30 -13.55 -7.29
N GLN A 193 17.12 -13.83 -7.89
CA GLN A 193 17.02 -14.60 -9.12
C GLN A 193 17.24 -13.67 -10.28
#